data_306bd1f4faecf8d473f44048ffb3102f
#
_entry.id   306bd1f4faecf8d473f44048ffb3102f
#
_cell.length_a   1.000
_cell.length_b   1.000
_cell.length_c   1.000
_cell.angle_alpha   90.00
_cell.angle_beta   90.00
_cell.angle_gamma   90.00
#
_symmetry.space_group_name_H-M   'P 1'
#
loop_
_entity.id
_entity.type
_entity.pdbx_description
1 polymer ?
#
loop_
_entity_poly.entity_id
_entity_poly.type
_entity_poly.pdbx_seq_one_letter_code
_entity_poly.pdbx_strand_id
1 'polypeptide(L)'
;MERPEEIVQRQLEAYNARDLARFLSEYSDDVEVFRLPAAVPAIVGKKAFGDFYATQRFNHAGLHAELRGRMAFGNKVIDHERISGVRDQPFDVAVVYEVRDGRIVRTWAIAAE
;
A
#
# COMPACT_ATOMS: atom_id res chain seq x y z
N MET A 1 -9.89 -20.06 -1.85
CA MET A 1 -9.02 -19.00 -2.40
C MET A 1 -9.40 -17.67 -1.79
N GLU A 2 -8.42 -16.92 -1.36
CA GLU A 2 -8.68 -15.61 -0.75
C GLU A 2 -9.07 -14.58 -1.80
N ARG A 3 -10.00 -13.72 -1.45
CA ARG A 3 -10.38 -12.61 -2.32
C ARG A 3 -9.33 -11.50 -2.23
N PRO A 4 -9.13 -10.73 -3.31
CA PRO A 4 -8.15 -9.63 -3.29
C PRO A 4 -8.34 -8.66 -2.13
N GLU A 5 -9.58 -8.32 -1.78
CA GLU A 5 -9.82 -7.38 -0.69
C GLU A 5 -9.40 -7.92 0.68
N GLU A 6 -9.37 -9.24 0.86
CA GLU A 6 -8.89 -9.82 2.12
C GLU A 6 -7.38 -9.61 2.28
N ILE A 7 -6.64 -9.74 1.18
CA ILE A 7 -5.19 -9.54 1.17
C ILE A 7 -4.87 -8.06 1.41
N VAL A 8 -5.61 -7.16 0.75
CA VAL A 8 -5.41 -5.73 0.92
C VAL A 8 -5.78 -5.30 2.34
N GLN A 9 -6.84 -5.90 2.92
CA GLN A 9 -7.22 -5.61 4.31
C GLN A 9 -6.11 -6.03 5.29
N ARG A 10 -5.51 -7.22 5.07
CA ARG A 10 -4.44 -7.67 5.98
C ARG A 10 -3.21 -6.77 5.91
N GLN A 11 -2.83 -6.29 4.71
CA GLN A 11 -1.69 -5.38 4.61
C GLN A 11 -2.00 -4.04 5.27
N LEU A 12 -3.25 -3.57 5.21
CA LEU A 12 -3.65 -2.36 5.90
C LEU A 12 -3.53 -2.52 7.41
N GLU A 13 -3.98 -3.67 7.95
CA GLU A 13 -3.87 -3.94 9.38
C GLU A 13 -2.41 -4.01 9.82
N ALA A 14 -1.56 -4.66 9.03
CA ALA A 14 -0.12 -4.72 9.32
C ALA A 14 0.53 -3.33 9.26
N TYR A 15 0.12 -2.51 8.30
CA TYR A 15 0.57 -1.13 8.18
C TYR A 15 0.23 -0.35 9.44
N ASN A 16 -1.01 -0.43 9.89
CA ASN A 16 -1.47 0.30 11.07
C ASN A 16 -0.86 -0.24 12.36
N ALA A 17 -0.46 -1.50 12.39
CA ALA A 17 0.27 -2.09 13.50
C ALA A 17 1.76 -1.77 13.44
N ARG A 18 2.23 -1.15 12.37
CA ARG A 18 3.63 -0.88 12.07
C ARG A 18 4.46 -2.18 12.13
N ASP A 19 3.88 -3.25 11.61
CA ASP A 19 4.52 -4.57 11.55
C ASP A 19 5.04 -4.78 10.14
N LEU A 20 6.30 -4.39 9.92
CA LEU A 20 6.90 -4.40 8.59
C LEU A 20 6.94 -5.81 8.00
N ALA A 21 7.29 -6.81 8.80
CA ALA A 21 7.40 -8.18 8.30
C ALA A 21 6.05 -8.70 7.79
N ARG A 22 4.98 -8.50 8.59
CA ARG A 22 3.64 -8.90 8.17
C ARG A 22 3.18 -8.12 6.94
N PHE A 23 3.45 -6.81 6.92
CA PHE A 23 3.09 -5.97 5.79
C PHE A 23 3.74 -6.49 4.50
N LEU A 24 5.05 -6.74 4.53
CA LEU A 24 5.78 -7.21 3.36
C LEU A 24 5.34 -8.60 2.91
N SER A 25 4.85 -9.44 3.83
CA SER A 25 4.45 -10.81 3.50
C SER A 25 3.24 -10.85 2.55
N GLU A 26 2.49 -9.75 2.43
CA GLU A 26 1.34 -9.70 1.53
C GLU A 26 1.73 -9.25 0.11
N TYR A 27 3.00 -8.92 -0.11
CA TYR A 27 3.49 -8.41 -1.39
C TYR A 27 4.39 -9.42 -2.06
N SER A 28 4.42 -9.42 -3.39
CA SER A 28 5.28 -10.33 -4.15
C SER A 28 6.73 -9.83 -4.11
N ASP A 29 7.67 -10.76 -4.36
CA ASP A 29 9.11 -10.44 -4.36
C ASP A 29 9.46 -9.40 -5.44
N ASP A 30 8.71 -9.39 -6.54
CA ASP A 30 8.96 -8.49 -7.67
C ASP A 30 7.94 -7.35 -7.73
N VAL A 31 7.38 -6.94 -6.59
CA VAL A 31 6.37 -5.89 -6.52
C VAL A 31 6.88 -4.60 -7.20
N GLU A 32 5.97 -3.93 -7.90
CA GLU A 32 6.24 -2.65 -8.54
C GLU A 32 5.27 -1.61 -8.01
N VAL A 33 5.79 -0.42 -7.72
CA VAL A 33 4.99 0.71 -7.23
C VAL A 33 5.06 1.84 -8.25
N PHE A 34 3.88 2.28 -8.69
CA PHE A 34 3.76 3.40 -9.63
C PHE A 34 3.15 4.58 -8.90
N ARG A 35 3.60 5.78 -9.24
CA ARG A 35 3.00 7.02 -8.77
C ARG A 35 2.45 7.76 -9.96
N LEU A 36 1.15 7.67 -10.14
CA LEU A 36 0.49 8.28 -11.28
C LEU A 36 0.71 9.79 -11.29
N PRO A 37 0.91 10.40 -12.47
CA PRO A 37 0.72 9.84 -13.80
C PRO A 37 1.96 9.19 -14.42
N ALA A 38 3.02 8.95 -13.65
CA ALA A 38 4.24 8.37 -14.20
C ALA A 38 3.96 6.96 -14.74
N ALA A 39 4.52 6.66 -15.92
CA ALA A 39 4.31 5.38 -16.57
C ALA A 39 5.36 4.35 -16.19
N VAL A 40 6.45 4.78 -15.54
CA VAL A 40 7.50 3.86 -15.08
C VAL A 40 7.38 3.69 -13.57
N PRO A 41 7.76 2.53 -13.03
CA PRO A 41 7.65 2.31 -11.59
C PRO A 41 8.64 3.18 -10.82
N ALA A 42 8.19 3.71 -9.68
CA ALA A 42 9.04 4.45 -8.76
C ALA A 42 9.85 3.51 -7.87
N ILE A 43 9.32 2.31 -7.60
CA ILE A 43 9.97 1.31 -6.76
C ILE A 43 9.79 -0.05 -7.45
N VAL A 44 10.86 -0.84 -7.51
CA VAL A 44 10.83 -2.18 -8.08
C VAL A 44 11.47 -3.14 -7.09
N GLY A 45 10.75 -4.21 -6.74
CA GLY A 45 11.25 -5.28 -5.91
C GLY A 45 10.98 -5.08 -4.43
N LYS A 46 10.86 -6.20 -3.71
CA LYS A 46 10.46 -6.17 -2.30
C LYS A 46 11.53 -5.53 -1.41
N LYS A 47 12.82 -5.66 -1.76
CA LYS A 47 13.86 -5.05 -0.95
C LYS A 47 13.76 -3.53 -0.96
N ALA A 48 13.70 -2.92 -2.14
CA ALA A 48 13.55 -1.46 -2.25
C ALA A 48 12.22 -1.00 -1.65
N PHE A 49 11.16 -1.78 -1.84
CA PHE A 49 9.84 -1.51 -1.29
C PHE A 49 9.90 -1.50 0.25
N GLY A 50 10.53 -2.52 0.83
CA GLY A 50 10.66 -2.61 2.30
C GLY A 50 11.52 -1.48 2.87
N ASP A 51 12.62 -1.15 2.20
CA ASP A 51 13.50 -0.04 2.62
C ASP A 51 12.73 1.28 2.63
N PHE A 52 11.90 1.52 1.61
CA PHE A 52 11.09 2.73 1.55
C PHE A 52 10.14 2.81 2.74
N TYR A 53 9.38 1.74 3.01
CA TYR A 53 8.40 1.77 4.09
C TYR A 53 9.07 1.83 5.46
N ALA A 54 10.20 1.13 5.64
CA ALA A 54 10.93 1.17 6.91
C ALA A 54 11.40 2.57 7.25
N THR A 55 11.86 3.33 6.25
CA THR A 55 12.50 4.64 6.48
C THR A 55 11.58 5.83 6.27
N GLN A 56 10.47 5.67 5.54
CA GLN A 56 9.58 6.77 5.17
C GLN A 56 8.18 6.67 5.75
N ARG A 57 7.84 5.56 6.37
CA ARG A 57 6.50 5.35 6.95
C ARG A 57 6.56 4.74 8.33
N PHE A 58 7.13 3.54 8.46
CA PHE A 58 7.08 2.76 9.70
C PHE A 58 7.98 3.34 10.80
N ASN A 59 8.85 4.26 10.43
CA ASN A 59 9.68 5.02 11.38
C ASN A 59 8.90 6.14 12.08
N HIS A 60 7.65 6.39 11.69
CA HIS A 60 6.81 7.42 12.32
C HIS A 60 5.91 6.78 13.36
N ALA A 61 6.04 7.21 14.62
CA ALA A 61 5.29 6.62 15.73
C ALA A 61 3.78 6.82 15.60
N GLY A 62 3.36 7.91 14.97
CA GLY A 62 1.95 8.24 14.80
C GLY A 62 1.32 7.75 13.50
N LEU A 63 2.04 6.92 12.75
CA LEU A 63 1.56 6.46 11.44
C LEU A 63 0.20 5.76 11.57
N HIS A 64 -0.76 6.19 10.77
CA HIS A 64 -2.07 5.54 10.69
C HIS A 64 -2.70 5.81 9.34
N ALA A 65 -3.27 4.78 8.74
CA ALA A 65 -4.07 4.90 7.51
C ALA A 65 -5.52 4.61 7.86
N GLU A 66 -6.38 5.59 7.64
CA GLU A 66 -7.82 5.44 7.82
C GLU A 66 -8.43 5.10 6.47
N LEU A 67 -9.11 3.94 6.41
CA LEU A 67 -9.80 3.55 5.19
C LEU A 67 -11.08 4.37 5.05
N ARG A 68 -11.16 5.18 3.99
CA ARG A 68 -12.30 6.05 3.73
C ARG A 68 -13.28 5.42 2.75
N GLY A 69 -12.82 4.52 1.91
CA GLY A 69 -13.66 3.80 0.96
C GLY A 69 -12.86 2.75 0.24
N ARG A 70 -13.54 1.71 -0.22
CA ARG A 70 -12.91 0.61 -0.94
C ARG A 70 -13.84 0.12 -2.05
N MET A 71 -13.24 -0.20 -3.20
CA MET A 71 -13.94 -0.82 -4.31
C MET A 71 -13.12 -2.02 -4.78
N ALA A 72 -13.77 -3.17 -4.93
CA ALA A 72 -13.16 -4.35 -5.53
C ALA A 72 -13.56 -4.44 -6.98
N PHE A 73 -12.60 -4.75 -7.85
CA PHE A 73 -12.82 -4.74 -9.29
C PHE A 73 -11.93 -5.83 -9.92
N GLY A 74 -12.48 -7.03 -10.10
CA GLY A 74 -11.70 -8.17 -10.58
C GLY A 74 -10.58 -8.52 -9.60
N ASN A 75 -9.35 -8.59 -10.11
CA ASN A 75 -8.19 -8.83 -9.26
C ASN A 75 -7.58 -7.53 -8.70
N LYS A 76 -8.33 -6.44 -8.76
CA LYS A 76 -7.86 -5.14 -8.28
C LYS A 76 -8.71 -4.66 -7.13
N VAL A 77 -8.07 -3.92 -6.22
CA VAL A 77 -8.76 -3.25 -5.11
C VAL A 77 -8.32 -1.80 -5.13
N ILE A 78 -9.27 -0.89 -5.00
CA ILE A 78 -8.99 0.55 -4.97
C ILE A 78 -9.40 1.05 -3.61
N ASP A 79 -8.43 1.57 -2.84
CA ASP A 79 -8.67 2.13 -1.52
C ASP A 79 -8.48 3.64 -1.56
N HIS A 80 -9.43 4.36 -0.98
CA HIS A 80 -9.25 5.76 -0.62
C HIS A 80 -8.85 5.79 0.86
N GLU A 81 -7.70 6.35 1.17
CA GLU A 81 -7.14 6.35 2.52
C GLU A 81 -6.77 7.76 2.94
N ARG A 82 -6.92 8.04 4.24
CA ARG A 82 -6.36 9.24 4.86
C ARG A 82 -5.18 8.83 5.72
N ILE A 83 -4.01 9.36 5.38
CA ILE A 83 -2.75 9.01 6.06
C ILE A 83 -2.44 10.12 7.05
N SER A 84 -2.18 9.74 8.31
CA SER A 84 -1.78 10.67 9.35
C SER A 84 -0.48 10.19 10.00
N GLY A 85 0.21 11.11 10.68
CA GLY A 85 1.43 10.81 11.41
C GLY A 85 2.70 10.84 10.59
N VAL A 86 2.63 11.21 9.30
CA VAL A 86 3.79 11.28 8.40
C VAL A 86 4.16 12.73 8.09
N ARG A 87 3.17 13.58 7.93
CA ARG A 87 3.32 15.01 7.65
C ARG A 87 2.65 15.81 8.75
N ASP A 88 2.82 17.14 8.71
CA ASP A 88 2.19 18.03 9.67
C ASP A 88 0.67 17.89 9.66
N GLN A 89 0.09 17.66 8.48
CA GLN A 89 -1.35 17.49 8.33
C GLN A 89 -1.64 16.14 7.68
N PRO A 90 -2.78 15.51 7.99
CA PRO A 90 -3.20 14.32 7.26
C PRO A 90 -3.39 14.61 5.78
N PHE A 91 -3.20 13.62 4.96
CA PHE A 91 -3.40 13.75 3.52
C PHE A 91 -4.11 12.51 2.98
N ASP A 92 -4.87 12.71 1.91
CA ASP A 92 -5.60 11.63 1.26
C ASP A 92 -4.81 11.08 0.09
N VAL A 93 -4.95 9.77 -0.12
CA VAL A 93 -4.36 9.08 -1.27
C VAL A 93 -5.34 8.01 -1.72
N ALA A 94 -5.40 7.77 -3.01
CA ALA A 94 -6.07 6.58 -3.55
C ALA A 94 -4.99 5.63 -4.03
N VAL A 95 -5.15 4.35 -3.72
CA VAL A 95 -4.19 3.32 -4.13
C VAL A 95 -4.93 2.20 -4.83
N VAL A 96 -4.46 1.84 -6.02
CA VAL A 96 -4.93 0.67 -6.74
C VAL A 96 -3.96 -0.46 -6.45
N TYR A 97 -4.48 -1.59 -5.97
CA TYR A 97 -3.70 -2.80 -5.69
C TYR A 97 -4.06 -3.85 -6.72
N GLU A 98 -3.07 -4.47 -7.33
CA GLU A 98 -3.28 -5.63 -8.20
C GLU A 98 -2.81 -6.88 -7.48
N VAL A 99 -3.70 -7.87 -7.37
CA VAL A 99 -3.42 -9.12 -6.66
C VAL A 99 -3.32 -10.27 -7.67
N ARG A 100 -2.25 -11.06 -7.58
CA ARG A 100 -2.07 -12.27 -8.35
C ARG A 100 -1.45 -13.34 -7.45
N ASP A 101 -1.97 -14.55 -7.54
CA ASP A 101 -1.46 -15.71 -6.81
C ASP A 101 -1.34 -15.43 -5.31
N GLY A 102 -2.34 -14.74 -4.75
CA GLY A 102 -2.40 -14.46 -3.32
C GLY A 102 -1.47 -13.38 -2.82
N ARG A 103 -0.85 -12.59 -3.69
CA ARG A 103 0.08 -11.52 -3.32
C ARG A 103 -0.23 -10.27 -4.12
N ILE A 104 0.10 -9.12 -3.53
CA ILE A 104 0.03 -7.83 -4.24
C ILE A 104 1.26 -7.71 -5.11
N VAL A 105 1.05 -7.59 -6.43
CA VAL A 105 2.15 -7.55 -7.40
C VAL A 105 2.44 -6.15 -7.91
N ARG A 106 1.44 -5.26 -7.92
CA ARG A 106 1.60 -3.86 -8.35
C ARG A 106 0.69 -2.96 -7.56
N THR A 107 1.15 -1.74 -7.33
CA THR A 107 0.30 -0.68 -6.78
C THR A 107 0.47 0.59 -7.59
N TRP A 108 -0.61 1.37 -7.68
CA TRP A 108 -0.62 2.68 -8.31
C TRP A 108 -1.18 3.67 -7.31
N ALA A 109 -0.37 4.65 -6.92
CA ALA A 109 -0.80 5.68 -5.98
C ALA A 109 -1.24 6.93 -6.73
N ILE A 110 -2.33 7.52 -6.27
CA ILE A 110 -2.90 8.74 -6.84
C ILE A 110 -2.99 9.76 -5.69
N ALA A 111 -2.20 10.83 -5.78
CA ALA A 111 -2.26 11.89 -4.78
C ALA A 111 -3.50 12.76 -5.03
N ALA A 112 -4.08 13.28 -3.94
CA ALA A 112 -5.32 14.06 -4.01
C ALA A 112 -5.11 15.44 -4.64
N GLU A 113 -3.85 15.86 -4.79
CA GLU A 113 -3.63 17.24 -5.27
C GLU A 113 -2.87 17.34 -6.55
#